data_c5873d0be8ecbf10e43bfd1d823f36e7
#
_entry.id   c5873d0be8ecbf10e43bfd1d823f36e7
#
_cell.length_a   1.000
_cell.length_b   1.000
_cell.length_c   1.000
_cell.angle_alpha   90.00
_cell.angle_beta   90.00
_cell.angle_gamma   90.00
#
_symmetry.space_group_name_H-M   'P 1'
#
loop_
_entity.id
_entity.type
_entity.pdbx_description
1 polymer ?
#
loop_
_entity_poly.entity_id
_entity_poly.type
_entity_poly.pdbx_seq_one_letter_code
_entity_poly.pdbx_strand_id
1 'polypeptide(L)'
;MIYVDNRGKDEQTISEILMLMHYPVIVQHIDSGDYIIGDLAIERKTVSDLVSSVICREKGHNFWEQLKVMRDTYKKVLVIIEGFIDWKDRQLAGILYGIVDGWQIPYINTLSKADSAERIGQLHDRYGSSSTSKLPPAAVKKGYSTPHIKWMMLQCIPHIGPIVAKRILEKYPNIFTTNLRGPLNIEGLRRDSTEYLVKVLTE
;
A
#
# COMPACT_ATOMS: atom_id res chain seq x y z
N MET A 1 -14.91 -9.06 1.59
CA MET A 1 -15.38 -9.55 2.89
C MET A 1 -14.40 -9.10 3.96
N ILE A 2 -14.90 -8.52 5.05
CA ILE A 2 -14.15 -8.12 6.24
C ILE A 2 -14.48 -9.13 7.35
N TYR A 3 -13.47 -9.86 7.83
CA TYR A 3 -13.63 -10.70 9.01
C TYR A 3 -13.20 -9.91 10.23
N VAL A 4 -13.97 -9.97 11.31
CA VAL A 4 -13.77 -9.20 12.55
C VAL A 4 -13.70 -10.17 13.73
N ASP A 5 -12.71 -10.00 14.61
CA ASP A 5 -12.60 -10.83 15.81
C ASP A 5 -13.76 -10.57 16.77
N ASN A 6 -14.32 -11.64 17.32
CA ASN A 6 -15.48 -11.59 18.18
C ASN A 6 -15.18 -11.37 19.67
N ARG A 7 -13.89 -11.29 20.06
CA ARG A 7 -13.48 -11.21 21.47
C ARG A 7 -13.49 -9.78 22.02
N GLY A 8 -13.30 -8.78 21.18
CA GLY A 8 -13.19 -7.39 21.59
C GLY A 8 -14.52 -6.64 21.53
N LYS A 9 -14.80 -5.81 22.56
CA LYS A 9 -16.01 -4.95 22.56
C LYS A 9 -15.89 -3.81 21.55
N ASP A 10 -14.69 -3.30 21.35
CA ASP A 10 -14.41 -2.22 20.40
C ASP A 10 -14.57 -2.70 18.96
N GLU A 11 -14.13 -3.92 18.68
CA GLU A 11 -14.24 -4.59 17.38
C GLU A 11 -15.71 -4.81 17.03
N GLN A 12 -16.56 -5.16 18.02
CA GLN A 12 -18.01 -5.26 17.83
C GLN A 12 -18.60 -3.90 17.42
N THR A 13 -18.27 -2.82 18.13
CA THR A 13 -18.75 -1.46 17.79
C THR A 13 -18.30 -1.06 16.37
N ILE A 14 -17.05 -1.32 16.00
CA ILE A 14 -16.52 -1.01 14.67
C ILE A 14 -17.21 -1.87 13.60
N SER A 15 -17.49 -3.14 13.90
CA SER A 15 -18.23 -4.02 12.98
C SER A 15 -19.64 -3.49 12.68
N GLU A 16 -20.34 -2.97 13.69
CA GLU A 16 -21.65 -2.33 13.51
C GLU A 16 -21.57 -1.09 12.62
N ILE A 17 -20.55 -0.23 12.82
CA ILE A 17 -20.32 0.94 11.96
C ILE A 17 -20.05 0.50 10.52
N LEU A 18 -19.19 -0.49 10.30
CA LEU A 18 -18.92 -1.05 8.98
C LEU A 18 -20.18 -1.59 8.29
N MET A 19 -21.05 -2.28 9.04
CA MET A 19 -22.33 -2.76 8.51
C MET A 19 -23.27 -1.60 8.15
N LEU A 20 -23.31 -0.54 8.96
CA LEU A 20 -24.07 0.68 8.64
C LEU A 20 -23.53 1.39 7.39
N MET A 21 -22.24 1.28 7.13
CA MET A 21 -21.59 1.76 5.89
C MET A 21 -21.75 0.79 4.71
N HIS A 22 -22.57 -0.26 4.86
CA HIS A 22 -22.86 -1.28 3.84
C HIS A 22 -21.66 -2.17 3.44
N TYR A 23 -20.63 -2.28 4.28
CA TYR A 23 -19.56 -3.23 4.03
C TYR A 23 -19.96 -4.66 4.41
N PRO A 24 -19.50 -5.67 3.67
CA PRO A 24 -19.76 -7.07 3.97
C PRO A 24 -18.87 -7.54 5.13
N VAL A 25 -19.45 -7.70 6.32
CA VAL A 25 -18.76 -8.05 7.57
C VAL A 25 -19.18 -9.45 8.04
N ILE A 26 -18.22 -10.23 8.51
CA ILE A 26 -18.41 -11.48 9.24
C ILE A 26 -17.67 -11.37 10.57
N VAL A 27 -18.41 -11.48 11.67
CA VAL A 27 -17.85 -11.52 13.03
C VAL A 27 -17.62 -12.97 13.41
N GLN A 28 -16.35 -13.34 13.67
CA GLN A 28 -15.96 -14.69 14.05
C GLN A 28 -14.68 -14.67 14.89
N HIS A 29 -14.30 -15.81 15.46
CA HIS A 29 -12.99 -15.94 16.10
C HIS A 29 -11.86 -15.83 15.07
N ILE A 30 -10.86 -15.01 15.36
CA ILE A 30 -9.63 -14.84 14.59
C ILE A 30 -8.45 -15.20 15.50
N ASP A 31 -7.59 -16.13 15.07
CA ASP A 31 -6.46 -16.58 15.88
C ASP A 31 -5.45 -15.46 16.15
N SER A 32 -5.24 -14.56 15.21
CA SER A 32 -4.28 -13.46 15.32
C SER A 32 -4.70 -12.26 14.48
N GLY A 33 -4.71 -11.06 15.08
CA GLY A 33 -5.21 -9.81 14.52
C GLY A 33 -6.69 -9.59 14.80
N ASP A 34 -7.15 -8.36 14.64
CA ASP A 34 -8.53 -7.95 14.93
C ASP A 34 -9.42 -7.97 13.68
N TYR A 35 -8.83 -7.71 12.49
CA TYR A 35 -9.56 -7.69 11.21
C TYR A 35 -8.74 -8.38 10.12
N ILE A 36 -9.43 -9.14 9.24
CA ILE A 36 -8.82 -9.78 8.08
C ILE A 36 -9.56 -9.36 6.81
N ILE A 37 -8.80 -8.91 5.80
CA ILE A 37 -9.32 -8.49 4.49
C ILE A 37 -8.45 -9.12 3.41
N GLY A 38 -8.92 -10.20 2.81
CA GLY A 38 -8.11 -10.97 1.85
C GLY A 38 -6.81 -11.45 2.50
N ASP A 39 -5.66 -11.01 1.98
CA ASP A 39 -4.31 -11.36 2.49
C ASP A 39 -3.79 -10.38 3.57
N LEU A 40 -4.58 -9.37 3.94
CA LEU A 40 -4.21 -8.32 4.90
C LEU A 40 -4.79 -8.64 6.26
N ALA A 41 -3.93 -8.73 7.28
CA ALA A 41 -4.31 -8.74 8.69
C ALA A 41 -4.08 -7.37 9.32
N ILE A 42 -5.01 -6.93 10.15
CA ILE A 42 -4.98 -5.62 10.82
C ILE A 42 -5.08 -5.85 12.32
N GLU A 43 -4.16 -5.26 13.05
CA GLU A 43 -4.22 -5.10 14.51
C GLU A 43 -4.60 -3.67 14.82
N ARG A 44 -5.62 -3.46 15.66
CA ARG A 44 -6.03 -2.15 16.13
C ARG A 44 -5.67 -2.00 17.61
N LYS A 45 -5.01 -0.90 17.94
CA LYS A 45 -4.72 -0.54 19.34
C LYS A 45 -5.06 0.92 19.59
N THR A 46 -5.66 1.23 20.71
CA THR A 46 -5.66 2.62 21.18
C THR A 46 -4.24 3.03 21.60
N VAL A 47 -3.93 4.33 21.59
CA VAL A 47 -2.62 4.82 22.03
C VAL A 47 -2.30 4.34 23.45
N SER A 48 -3.28 4.35 24.37
CA SER A 48 -3.11 3.89 25.74
C SER A 48 -2.81 2.39 25.82
N ASP A 49 -3.55 1.57 25.07
CA ASP A 49 -3.39 0.12 25.07
C ASP A 49 -2.08 -0.29 24.39
N LEU A 50 -1.67 0.45 23.37
CA LEU A 50 -0.39 0.24 22.71
C LEU A 50 0.78 0.39 23.69
N VAL A 51 0.83 1.50 24.41
CA VAL A 51 1.87 1.75 25.42
C VAL A 51 1.84 0.68 26.52
N SER A 52 0.64 0.38 27.03
CA SER A 52 0.46 -0.63 28.08
C SER A 52 0.90 -2.03 27.63
N SER A 53 0.54 -2.44 26.41
CA SER A 53 0.84 -3.77 25.88
C SER A 53 2.33 -3.97 25.53
N VAL A 54 3.07 -2.91 25.25
CA VAL A 54 4.53 -2.98 25.06
C VAL A 54 5.26 -3.16 26.38
N ILE A 55 4.76 -2.56 27.47
CA ILE A 55 5.36 -2.66 28.80
C ILE A 55 4.99 -3.99 29.47
N CYS A 56 3.85 -4.57 29.10
CA CYS A 56 3.36 -5.82 29.68
C CYS A 56 4.34 -6.96 29.40
N ARG A 57 4.73 -7.68 30.46
CA ARG A 57 5.62 -8.85 30.39
C ARG A 57 4.89 -10.18 30.38
N GLU A 58 3.57 -10.17 30.44
CA GLU A 58 2.76 -11.38 30.40
C GLU A 58 2.77 -12.00 29.00
N LYS A 59 3.04 -13.31 28.93
CA LYS A 59 3.04 -14.05 27.67
C LYS A 59 1.64 -13.96 26.99
N GLY A 60 1.64 -13.69 25.71
CA GLY A 60 0.43 -13.60 24.89
C GLY A 60 -0.27 -12.23 24.92
N HIS A 61 0.13 -11.31 25.78
CA HIS A 61 -0.40 -9.93 25.84
C HIS A 61 0.60 -8.89 25.35
N ASN A 62 1.82 -9.32 25.03
CA ASN A 62 2.85 -8.42 24.51
C ASN A 62 2.58 -8.11 23.04
N PHE A 63 2.50 -6.82 22.71
CA PHE A 63 2.24 -6.33 21.36
C PHE A 63 3.23 -6.86 20.31
N TRP A 64 4.51 -6.97 20.66
CA TRP A 64 5.54 -7.47 19.75
C TRP A 64 5.36 -8.96 19.41
N GLU A 65 4.93 -9.77 20.39
CA GLU A 65 4.61 -11.17 20.15
C GLU A 65 3.39 -11.31 19.23
N GLN A 66 2.36 -10.47 19.40
CA GLN A 66 1.20 -10.42 18.51
C GLN A 66 1.62 -10.10 17.07
N LEU A 67 2.41 -9.03 16.88
CA LEU A 67 2.91 -8.66 15.55
C LEU A 67 3.77 -9.77 14.90
N LYS A 68 4.58 -10.47 15.70
CA LYS A 68 5.37 -11.60 15.22
C LYS A 68 4.47 -12.70 14.66
N VAL A 69 3.48 -13.15 15.45
CA VAL A 69 2.53 -14.19 15.02
C VAL A 69 1.78 -13.76 13.76
N MET A 70 1.31 -12.51 13.71
CA MET A 70 0.62 -11.98 12.53
C MET A 70 1.52 -12.01 11.29
N ARG A 71 2.78 -11.59 11.40
CA ARG A 71 3.72 -11.57 10.29
C ARG A 71 4.10 -12.96 9.80
N ASP A 72 4.14 -13.93 10.71
CA ASP A 72 4.43 -15.32 10.38
C ASP A 72 3.21 -16.01 9.70
N THR A 73 1.99 -15.51 9.96
CA THR A 73 0.73 -16.09 9.51
C THR A 73 0.22 -15.45 8.20
N TYR A 74 0.34 -14.12 8.06
CA TYR A 74 -0.28 -13.37 6.97
C TYR A 74 0.74 -12.73 6.04
N LYS A 75 0.39 -12.59 4.77
CA LYS A 75 1.27 -11.98 3.76
C LYS A 75 1.45 -10.48 3.96
N LYS A 76 0.45 -9.82 4.53
CA LYS A 76 0.45 -8.39 4.80
C LYS A 76 -0.08 -8.14 6.20
N VAL A 77 0.58 -7.28 6.92
CA VAL A 77 0.18 -6.83 8.26
C VAL A 77 0.14 -5.31 8.28
N LEU A 78 -0.86 -4.76 8.94
CA LEU A 78 -1.04 -3.34 9.18
C LEU A 78 -1.43 -3.12 10.63
N VAL A 79 -0.98 -2.04 11.24
CA VAL A 79 -1.45 -1.60 12.56
C VAL A 79 -2.31 -0.36 12.41
N ILE A 80 -3.47 -0.33 13.06
CA ILE A 80 -4.27 0.89 13.26
C ILE A 80 -4.04 1.37 14.68
N ILE A 81 -3.56 2.61 14.82
CA ILE A 81 -3.33 3.25 16.12
C ILE A 81 -4.39 4.33 16.29
N GLU A 82 -5.33 4.08 17.20
CA GLU A 82 -6.45 4.97 17.46
C GLU A 82 -6.17 5.91 18.63
N GLY A 83 -6.32 7.20 18.39
CA GLY A 83 -6.15 8.27 19.36
C GLY A 83 -5.11 9.30 18.91
N PHE A 84 -4.92 10.31 19.75
CA PHE A 84 -3.97 11.38 19.49
C PHE A 84 -2.53 10.89 19.77
N ILE A 85 -1.64 11.04 18.80
CA ILE A 85 -0.21 10.74 18.94
C ILE A 85 0.51 12.01 19.41
N ASP A 86 0.94 12.03 20.67
CA ASP A 86 1.85 13.07 21.15
C ASP A 86 3.30 12.69 20.84
N TRP A 87 3.87 13.32 19.82
CA TRP A 87 5.26 13.10 19.42
C TRP A 87 6.30 13.59 20.43
N LYS A 88 5.89 14.31 21.47
CA LYS A 88 6.76 14.69 22.59
C LYS A 88 6.93 13.56 23.59
N ASP A 89 5.99 12.59 23.58
CA ASP A 89 6.15 11.36 24.35
C ASP A 89 7.20 10.45 23.69
N ARG A 90 8.39 10.43 24.29
CA ARG A 90 9.53 9.65 23.78
C ARG A 90 9.27 8.15 23.79
N GLN A 91 8.45 7.66 24.72
CA GLN A 91 8.12 6.24 24.81
C GLN A 91 7.22 5.84 23.65
N LEU A 92 6.14 6.59 23.42
CA LEU A 92 5.26 6.37 22.29
C LEU A 92 6.00 6.50 20.95
N ALA A 93 6.80 7.56 20.79
CA ALA A 93 7.61 7.73 19.59
C ALA A 93 8.56 6.54 19.36
N GLY A 94 9.22 6.03 20.40
CA GLY A 94 10.08 4.84 20.32
C GLY A 94 9.32 3.59 19.87
N ILE A 95 8.09 3.38 20.37
CA ILE A 95 7.23 2.27 19.95
C ILE A 95 6.88 2.40 18.46
N LEU A 96 6.49 3.61 18.01
CA LEU A 96 6.13 3.85 16.62
C LEU A 96 7.31 3.63 15.67
N TYR A 97 8.50 4.08 16.03
CA TYR A 97 9.73 3.77 15.28
C TYR A 97 10.02 2.28 15.26
N GLY A 98 9.83 1.58 16.38
CA GLY A 98 9.97 0.13 16.46
C GLY A 98 9.05 -0.61 15.50
N ILE A 99 7.79 -0.17 15.35
CA ILE A 99 6.84 -0.74 14.40
C ILE A 99 7.33 -0.56 12.95
N VAL A 100 7.73 0.67 12.58
CA VAL A 100 8.07 1.01 11.19
C VAL A 100 9.46 0.53 10.81
N ASP A 101 10.46 0.86 11.61
CA ASP A 101 11.86 0.58 11.29
C ASP A 101 12.27 -0.85 11.71
N GLY A 102 11.96 -1.23 12.97
CA GLY A 102 12.34 -2.53 13.49
C GLY A 102 11.55 -3.69 12.89
N TRP A 103 10.23 -3.56 12.80
CA TRP A 103 9.35 -4.61 12.28
C TRP A 103 8.96 -4.44 10.82
N GLN A 104 9.20 -3.28 10.22
CA GLN A 104 8.80 -2.93 8.85
C GLN A 104 7.31 -3.12 8.59
N ILE A 105 6.48 -2.85 9.61
CA ILE A 105 5.03 -2.92 9.53
C ILE A 105 4.49 -1.50 9.37
N PRO A 106 3.68 -1.22 8.33
CA PRO A 106 3.03 0.07 8.20
C PRO A 106 1.97 0.27 9.29
N TYR A 107 1.73 1.52 9.69
CA TYR A 107 0.59 1.85 10.52
C TYR A 107 -0.22 3.01 9.96
N ILE A 108 -1.49 3.09 10.38
CA ILE A 108 -2.40 4.21 10.12
C ILE A 108 -2.83 4.76 11.47
N ASN A 109 -2.77 6.07 11.64
CA ASN A 109 -3.35 6.73 12.81
C ASN A 109 -4.80 7.13 12.50
N THR A 110 -5.68 6.85 13.44
CA THR A 110 -7.09 7.23 13.42
C THR A 110 -7.44 7.96 14.73
N LEU A 111 -8.47 8.78 14.73
CA LEU A 111 -8.82 9.58 15.90
C LEU A 111 -9.99 8.99 16.71
N SER A 112 -10.75 8.09 16.11
CA SER A 112 -11.94 7.49 16.72
C SER A 112 -12.29 6.14 16.09
N LYS A 113 -13.18 5.38 16.72
CA LYS A 113 -13.74 4.13 16.16
C LYS A 113 -14.42 4.35 14.80
N ALA A 114 -15.08 5.49 14.60
CA ALA A 114 -15.70 5.82 13.32
C ALA A 114 -14.64 6.04 12.23
N ASP A 115 -13.55 6.75 12.55
CA ASP A 115 -12.42 6.93 11.62
C ASP A 115 -11.72 5.59 11.37
N SER A 116 -11.54 4.74 12.39
CA SER A 116 -11.00 3.39 12.23
C SER A 116 -11.87 2.55 11.29
N ALA A 117 -13.20 2.58 11.45
CA ALA A 117 -14.13 1.89 10.56
C ALA A 117 -14.01 2.38 9.12
N GLU A 118 -13.94 3.70 8.91
CA GLU A 118 -13.76 4.28 7.58
C GLU A 118 -12.46 3.80 6.92
N ARG A 119 -11.33 3.78 7.65
CA ARG A 119 -10.05 3.28 7.12
C ARG A 119 -10.11 1.79 6.79
N ILE A 120 -10.74 0.99 7.64
CA ILE A 120 -10.95 -0.45 7.39
C ILE A 120 -11.82 -0.65 6.14
N GLY A 121 -12.88 0.14 5.96
CA GLY A 121 -13.70 0.13 4.75
C GLY A 121 -12.91 0.45 3.49
N GLN A 122 -12.10 1.51 3.51
CA GLN A 122 -11.21 1.88 2.40
C GLN A 122 -10.17 0.79 2.09
N LEU A 123 -9.65 0.11 3.12
CA LEU A 123 -8.77 -1.04 2.94
C LEU A 123 -9.51 -2.21 2.31
N HIS A 124 -10.79 -2.44 2.67
CA HIS A 124 -11.61 -3.44 2.00
C HIS A 124 -11.79 -3.15 0.52
N ASP A 125 -12.06 -1.91 0.13
CA ASP A 125 -12.21 -1.53 -1.27
C ASP A 125 -10.92 -1.78 -2.06
N ARG A 126 -9.78 -1.64 -1.42
CA ARG A 126 -8.47 -1.87 -2.02
C ARG A 126 -8.03 -3.34 -2.06
N TYR A 127 -8.30 -4.10 -1.00
CA TYR A 127 -7.78 -5.45 -0.80
C TYR A 127 -8.86 -6.54 -0.83
N GLY A 128 -10.12 -6.19 -0.66
CA GLY A 128 -11.25 -7.12 -0.56
C GLY A 128 -11.69 -7.72 -1.89
N SER A 129 -11.42 -7.05 -3.00
CA SER A 129 -11.55 -7.63 -4.33
C SER A 129 -10.25 -8.35 -4.66
N SER A 130 -10.32 -9.62 -5.04
CA SER A 130 -9.18 -10.43 -5.51
C SER A 130 -8.62 -9.97 -6.87
N SER A 131 -8.84 -8.72 -7.25
CA SER A 131 -8.25 -8.11 -8.42
C SER A 131 -6.85 -7.61 -8.05
N THR A 132 -5.86 -8.40 -8.44
CA THR A 132 -4.50 -7.95 -8.76
C THR A 132 -4.17 -6.57 -8.18
N SER A 133 -3.46 -6.56 -7.06
CA SER A 133 -2.82 -5.34 -6.56
C SER A 133 -2.22 -4.63 -7.76
N LYS A 134 -2.70 -3.43 -8.06
CA LYS A 134 -1.99 -2.56 -9.00
C LYS A 134 -0.67 -2.22 -8.31
N LEU A 135 0.31 -3.10 -8.47
CA LEU A 135 1.67 -2.83 -8.04
C LEU A 135 2.12 -1.54 -8.71
N PRO A 136 2.87 -0.70 -8.00
CA PRO A 136 3.50 0.44 -8.64
C PRO A 136 4.30 -0.02 -9.87
N PRO A 137 4.41 0.81 -10.90
CA PRO A 137 4.99 0.43 -12.21
C PRO A 137 6.37 -0.21 -12.17
N ALA A 138 7.11 -0.07 -11.07
CA ALA A 138 8.46 -0.61 -10.90
C ALA A 138 8.53 -2.14 -10.67
N ALA A 139 7.41 -2.82 -10.38
CA ALA A 139 7.41 -4.26 -10.21
C ALA A 139 7.08 -4.96 -11.53
N VAL A 140 8.02 -4.98 -12.45
CA VAL A 140 7.92 -5.72 -13.71
C VAL A 140 7.95 -7.21 -13.41
N LYS A 141 6.79 -7.83 -13.17
CA LYS A 141 6.64 -9.29 -13.20
C LYS A 141 6.09 -9.70 -14.56
N LYS A 142 6.60 -10.83 -15.04
CA LYS A 142 6.24 -11.52 -16.31
C LYS A 142 4.80 -11.24 -16.78
N GLY A 143 4.64 -10.60 -17.94
CA GLY A 143 3.34 -10.43 -18.58
C GLY A 143 3.07 -9.04 -19.19
N TYR A 144 4.02 -8.12 -19.22
CA TYR A 144 3.82 -6.89 -19.96
C TYR A 144 3.87 -7.14 -21.46
N SER A 145 2.89 -6.62 -22.20
CA SER A 145 2.90 -6.65 -23.65
C SER A 145 4.08 -5.84 -24.20
N THR A 146 4.63 -6.24 -25.34
CA THR A 146 5.71 -5.50 -26.00
C THR A 146 5.44 -4.00 -26.15
N PRO A 147 4.22 -3.53 -26.49
CA PRO A 147 3.92 -2.09 -26.49
C PRO A 147 4.08 -1.41 -25.13
N HIS A 148 3.70 -2.10 -24.05
CA HIS A 148 3.84 -1.55 -22.70
C HIS A 148 5.32 -1.43 -22.28
N ILE A 149 6.14 -2.41 -22.62
CA ILE A 149 7.60 -2.36 -22.39
C ILE A 149 8.21 -1.18 -23.15
N LYS A 150 7.88 -1.00 -24.43
CA LYS A 150 8.33 0.13 -25.24
C LYS A 150 7.94 1.49 -24.60
N TRP A 151 6.71 1.58 -24.10
CA TRP A 151 6.22 2.77 -23.40
C TRP A 151 7.01 3.07 -22.13
N MET A 152 7.36 2.05 -21.34
CA MET A 152 8.19 2.18 -20.15
C MET A 152 9.64 2.60 -20.51
N MET A 153 10.23 2.00 -21.54
CA MET A 153 11.59 2.32 -22.01
C MET A 153 11.73 3.78 -22.40
N LEU A 154 10.73 4.34 -23.09
CA LEU A 154 10.72 5.75 -23.47
C LEU A 154 10.73 6.68 -22.25
N GLN A 155 10.11 6.30 -21.15
CA GLN A 155 10.08 7.10 -19.93
C GLN A 155 11.39 7.08 -19.14
N CYS A 156 12.34 6.21 -19.50
CA CYS A 156 13.70 6.28 -18.97
C CYS A 156 14.52 7.43 -19.56
N ILE A 157 14.03 8.08 -20.63
CA ILE A 157 14.69 9.21 -21.27
C ILE A 157 14.27 10.49 -20.54
N PRO A 158 15.22 11.37 -20.18
CA PRO A 158 14.92 12.62 -19.49
C PRO A 158 13.83 13.44 -20.19
N HIS A 159 12.88 13.95 -19.40
CA HIS A 159 11.74 14.77 -19.84
C HIS A 159 10.72 14.06 -20.74
N ILE A 160 10.80 12.75 -20.93
CA ILE A 160 9.74 11.96 -21.57
C ILE A 160 8.85 11.34 -20.48
N GLY A 161 7.74 12.00 -20.20
CA GLY A 161 6.71 11.49 -19.31
C GLY A 161 5.72 10.55 -20.02
N PRO A 162 4.77 9.94 -19.26
CA PRO A 162 3.84 8.95 -19.78
C PRO A 162 3.00 9.41 -20.98
N ILE A 163 2.59 10.69 -21.00
CA ILE A 163 1.80 11.27 -22.09
C ILE A 163 2.63 11.39 -23.37
N VAL A 164 3.88 11.91 -23.25
CA VAL A 164 4.78 12.08 -24.39
C VAL A 164 5.19 10.70 -24.92
N ALA A 165 5.52 9.75 -24.06
CA ALA A 165 5.84 8.37 -24.45
C ALA A 165 4.69 7.70 -25.24
N LYS A 166 3.44 7.93 -24.84
CA LYS A 166 2.26 7.43 -25.55
C LYS A 166 2.15 8.04 -26.95
N ARG A 167 2.27 9.38 -27.08
CA ARG A 167 2.25 10.10 -28.36
C ARG A 167 3.37 9.65 -29.30
N ILE A 168 4.55 9.37 -28.73
CA ILE A 168 5.69 8.84 -29.51
C ILE A 168 5.31 7.50 -30.13
N LEU A 169 4.78 6.56 -29.34
CA LEU A 169 4.41 5.21 -29.83
C LEU A 169 3.23 5.22 -30.79
N GLU A 170 2.26 6.12 -30.62
CA GLU A 170 1.15 6.29 -31.55
C GLU A 170 1.62 6.77 -32.92
N LYS A 171 2.58 7.70 -32.96
CA LYS A 171 3.10 8.25 -34.21
C LYS A 171 4.22 7.40 -34.82
N TYR A 172 5.00 6.73 -33.98
CA TYR A 172 6.14 5.91 -34.38
C TYR A 172 6.11 4.54 -33.68
N PRO A 173 5.20 3.64 -34.04
CA PRO A 173 5.03 2.33 -33.35
C PRO A 173 6.30 1.45 -33.42
N ASN A 174 7.14 1.66 -34.42
CA ASN A 174 8.39 0.93 -34.66
C ASN A 174 9.65 1.74 -34.29
N ILE A 175 9.54 2.72 -33.41
CA ILE A 175 10.63 3.64 -33.07
C ILE A 175 11.93 2.94 -32.65
N PHE A 176 11.85 1.77 -32.04
CA PHE A 176 13.00 0.96 -31.61
C PHE A 176 13.66 0.15 -32.75
N THR A 177 13.05 0.13 -33.94
CA THR A 177 13.55 -0.64 -35.09
C THR A 177 13.73 0.26 -36.32
N THR A 178 13.36 1.52 -36.23
CA THR A 178 13.43 2.46 -37.33
C THR A 178 14.67 3.33 -37.18
N ASN A 179 15.46 3.43 -38.23
CA ASN A 179 16.60 4.33 -38.27
C ASN A 179 16.10 5.77 -38.33
N LEU A 180 16.06 6.43 -37.17
CA LEU A 180 15.53 7.79 -37.02
C LEU A 180 16.50 8.79 -37.63
N ARG A 181 16.17 9.30 -38.80
CA ARG A 181 16.93 10.39 -39.46
C ARG A 181 16.09 11.66 -39.41
N GLY A 182 16.41 12.55 -38.45
CA GLY A 182 15.81 13.88 -38.34
C GLY A 182 14.98 14.14 -37.09
N PRO A 183 14.52 15.39 -36.89
CA PRO A 183 13.81 15.79 -35.71
C PRO A 183 12.41 15.13 -35.61
N LEU A 184 12.08 14.59 -34.47
CA LEU A 184 10.75 14.05 -34.17
C LEU A 184 9.79 15.20 -33.87
N ASN A 185 8.81 15.42 -34.73
CA ASN A 185 7.77 16.42 -34.51
C ASN A 185 6.63 15.82 -33.67
N ILE A 186 6.76 15.91 -32.33
CA ILE A 186 5.78 15.41 -31.36
C ILE A 186 5.46 16.51 -30.38
N GLU A 187 4.19 16.77 -30.17
CA GLU A 187 3.73 17.76 -29.19
C GLU A 187 4.17 17.40 -27.77
N GLY A 188 4.83 18.34 -27.09
CA GLY A 188 5.36 18.17 -25.74
C GLY A 188 6.73 17.50 -25.65
N LEU A 189 7.32 17.05 -26.78
CA LEU A 189 8.69 16.54 -26.80
C LEU A 189 9.68 17.72 -26.91
N ARG A 190 10.59 17.81 -25.94
CA ARG A 190 11.64 18.83 -25.93
C ARG A 190 12.77 18.46 -26.90
N ARG A 191 13.50 19.46 -27.39
CA ARG A 191 14.61 19.26 -28.31
C ARG A 191 15.69 18.36 -27.67
N ASP A 192 16.05 18.62 -26.43
CA ASP A 192 17.06 17.86 -25.69
C ASP A 192 16.67 16.38 -25.57
N SER A 193 15.37 16.11 -25.30
CA SER A 193 14.84 14.74 -25.22
C SER A 193 14.88 14.04 -26.57
N THR A 194 14.71 14.79 -27.67
CA THR A 194 14.84 14.24 -29.03
C THR A 194 16.27 13.80 -29.30
N GLU A 195 17.25 14.59 -28.90
CA GLU A 195 18.69 14.30 -29.07
C GLU A 195 19.07 13.04 -28.26
N TYR A 196 18.63 12.96 -26.99
CA TYR A 196 18.83 11.76 -26.17
C TYR A 196 18.15 10.52 -26.76
N LEU A 197 16.90 10.66 -27.24
CA LEU A 197 16.16 9.56 -27.83
C LEU A 197 16.87 9.02 -29.09
N VAL A 198 17.29 9.90 -29.98
CA VAL A 198 18.05 9.53 -31.19
C VAL A 198 19.34 8.83 -30.79
N LYS A 199 20.11 9.38 -29.88
CA LYS A 199 21.36 8.78 -29.38
C LYS A 199 21.16 7.38 -28.83
N VAL A 200 20.17 7.18 -27.93
CA VAL A 200 19.86 5.87 -27.31
C VAL A 200 19.39 4.84 -28.33
N LEU A 201 18.80 5.26 -29.45
CA LEU A 201 18.27 4.35 -30.48
C LEU A 201 19.24 4.08 -31.64
N THR A 202 20.35 4.80 -31.71
CA THR A 202 21.33 4.71 -32.85
C THR A 202 22.73 4.24 -32.45
N GLU A 203 23.06 4.30 -31.16
CA GLU A 203 24.24 3.68 -30.52
C GLU A 203 23.94 2.29 -29.96
#